data_ede55e138cb9ef5d90ebf649da1666f8
#
_entry.id   ede55e138cb9ef5d90ebf649da1666f8
#
_cell.length_a   1.000
_cell.length_b   1.000
_cell.length_c   1.000
_cell.angle_alpha   90.00
_cell.angle_beta   90.00
_cell.angle_gamma   90.00
#
_symmetry.space_group_name_H-M   'P 1'
#
loop_
_entity.id
_entity.type
_entity.pdbx_description
1 polymer ?
#
loop_
_entity_poly.entity_id
_entity_poly.type
_entity_poly.pdbx_seq_one_letter_code
_entity_poly.pdbx_strand_id
1 'polypeptide(L)'
;MTYDPTNPLIVQGDRSVLVEVDNPKYAKARDALAPFAELEKSPEHIHTYRLTPLSLWNAAAAGHTAKSMIDVLSTYSKFPLPTNLTTDIAELVSRYGRVRLERSEEKDEKTGANKLMLVCKDIPLLEELSRQPKLKEYLKNRIGKTSYLVDPAFRGVLKQALITVGYPAEDLAGYTEGAGLEIGLRTVCSSGVPFNVRDYQREACEVFHAGGDVRGGSGVIVLPCGAGKTIVGIVAMSMLKKNTLVLTTGITAVKQWHREILDKTDLAPETIAEYTGESKEIAPVTIATYQILTYRSEKSDEFPHFKLFDSKDWGLIVYDEVHLLPAPVFRVTAQIQARRRLGLTATLVREDGREADVFSLIGPKKYDVPWRELETKGWIAEASCTEVRIGLQEDHRMEYAVAEWRNKYRLASE
;
A
#
# COMPACT_ATOMS: atom_id res chain seq x y z
N MET A 1 21.01 24.02 16.81
CA MET A 1 21.84 23.48 15.71
C MET A 1 22.31 24.65 14.87
N THR A 2 23.57 24.67 14.50
CA THR A 2 24.20 25.66 13.62
C THR A 2 24.03 25.21 12.16
N TYR A 3 24.13 26.15 11.23
CA TYR A 3 24.15 25.87 9.79
C TYR A 3 25.26 24.89 9.43
N ASP A 4 24.94 23.82 8.73
CA ASP A 4 25.89 22.82 8.19
C ASP A 4 25.77 22.73 6.66
N PRO A 5 26.68 23.38 5.91
CA PRO A 5 26.64 23.38 4.44
C PRO A 5 26.92 22.01 3.82
N THR A 6 27.47 21.06 4.57
CA THR A 6 27.78 19.71 4.08
C THR A 6 26.57 18.79 4.01
N ASN A 7 25.45 19.16 4.59
CA ASN A 7 24.22 18.38 4.60
C ASN A 7 23.35 18.65 3.35
N PRO A 8 22.64 17.64 2.83
CA PRO A 8 21.90 17.76 1.57
C PRO A 8 20.47 18.32 1.71
N LEU A 9 19.89 18.37 2.93
CA LEU A 9 18.48 18.73 3.10
C LEU A 9 18.28 20.21 3.41
N ILE A 10 17.24 20.78 2.79
CA ILE A 10 16.66 22.06 3.17
C ILE A 10 15.20 21.80 3.55
N VAL A 11 14.92 21.81 4.83
CA VAL A 11 13.61 21.48 5.40
C VAL A 11 12.79 22.74 5.59
N GLN A 12 11.59 22.78 5.01
CA GLN A 12 10.71 23.95 5.00
C GLN A 12 9.52 23.79 5.95
N GLY A 13 8.98 24.90 6.44
CA GLY A 13 7.86 24.89 7.37
C GLY A 13 6.51 24.44 6.78
N ASP A 14 6.40 24.37 5.45
CA ASP A 14 5.24 23.88 4.72
C ASP A 14 5.26 22.34 4.49
N ARG A 15 6.17 21.63 5.16
CA ARG A 15 6.40 20.19 5.06
C ARG A 15 7.08 19.75 3.74
N SER A 16 7.63 20.68 2.98
CA SER A 16 8.50 20.34 1.85
C SER A 16 9.92 20.11 2.34
N VAL A 17 10.61 19.15 1.73
CA VAL A 17 12.02 18.85 1.97
C VAL A 17 12.73 18.85 0.62
N LEU A 18 13.62 19.82 0.40
CA LEU A 18 14.46 19.86 -0.78
C LEU A 18 15.72 19.06 -0.50
N VAL A 19 16.12 18.24 -1.46
CA VAL A 19 17.30 17.37 -1.33
C VAL A 19 18.26 17.63 -2.49
N GLU A 20 19.47 18.07 -2.20
CA GLU A 20 20.51 18.30 -3.21
C GLU A 20 21.06 16.97 -3.74
N VAL A 21 20.87 16.71 -5.04
CA VAL A 21 21.25 15.45 -5.69
C VAL A 21 22.77 15.30 -5.81
N ASP A 22 23.48 16.40 -6.07
CA ASP A 22 24.94 16.40 -6.25
C ASP A 22 25.72 16.31 -4.91
N ASN A 23 25.00 16.29 -3.78
CA ASN A 23 25.62 16.21 -2.47
C ASN A 23 26.14 14.80 -2.17
N PRO A 24 27.38 14.62 -1.67
CA PRO A 24 27.93 13.29 -1.34
C PRO A 24 27.07 12.46 -0.36
N LYS A 25 26.28 13.13 0.49
CA LYS A 25 25.38 12.48 1.44
C LYS A 25 23.98 12.21 0.86
N TYR A 26 23.72 12.59 -0.40
CA TYR A 26 22.39 12.47 -1.02
C TYR A 26 21.77 11.09 -0.86
N ALA A 27 22.49 10.03 -1.25
CA ALA A 27 21.95 8.66 -1.23
C ALA A 27 21.51 8.25 0.18
N LYS A 28 22.34 8.55 1.21
CA LYS A 28 22.02 8.23 2.61
C LYS A 28 20.82 9.03 3.12
N ALA A 29 20.76 10.32 2.80
CA ALA A 29 19.67 11.19 3.20
C ALA A 29 18.35 10.78 2.53
N ARG A 30 18.37 10.48 1.24
CA ARG A 30 17.22 9.97 0.49
C ARG A 30 16.68 8.69 1.10
N ASP A 31 17.53 7.71 1.35
CA ASP A 31 17.15 6.41 1.89
C ASP A 31 16.59 6.55 3.31
N ALA A 32 17.13 7.47 4.12
CA ALA A 32 16.60 7.77 5.44
C ALA A 32 15.25 8.52 5.41
N LEU A 33 14.94 9.29 4.35
CA LEU A 33 13.67 9.98 4.15
C LEU A 33 12.56 9.05 3.63
N ALA A 34 12.91 8.07 2.80
CA ALA A 34 11.97 7.21 2.08
C ALA A 34 10.86 6.58 2.97
N PRO A 35 11.09 6.20 4.23
CA PRO A 35 10.06 5.67 5.09
C PRO A 35 8.89 6.62 5.38
N PHE A 36 9.13 7.95 5.43
CA PHE A 36 8.15 8.92 5.92
C PHE A 36 7.97 10.17 5.03
N ALA A 37 8.61 10.23 3.86
CA ALA A 37 8.48 11.33 2.92
C ALA A 37 8.18 10.80 1.51
N GLU A 38 7.33 11.50 0.77
CA GLU A 38 6.93 11.16 -0.60
C GLU A 38 7.69 12.04 -1.59
N LEU A 39 8.29 11.43 -2.62
CA LEU A 39 8.95 12.16 -3.70
C LEU A 39 7.89 12.85 -4.57
N GLU A 40 7.89 14.16 -4.59
CA GLU A 40 6.93 14.98 -5.34
C GLU A 40 7.49 15.42 -6.70
N LYS A 41 8.78 15.82 -6.72
CA LYS A 41 9.47 16.27 -7.93
C LYS A 41 10.93 15.81 -7.90
N SER A 42 11.47 15.46 -9.08
CA SER A 42 12.84 14.96 -9.21
C SER A 42 13.63 15.65 -10.34
N PRO A 43 13.77 17.01 -10.37
CA PRO A 43 14.64 17.67 -11.29
C PRO A 43 16.09 17.29 -11.07
N GLU A 44 16.97 17.56 -12.06
CA GLU A 44 18.35 17.09 -12.12
C GLU A 44 19.21 17.35 -10.86
N HIS A 45 19.06 18.52 -10.24
CA HIS A 45 19.93 18.94 -9.13
C HIS A 45 19.26 18.95 -7.76
N ILE A 46 17.92 19.08 -7.70
CA ILE A 46 17.19 19.21 -6.45
C ILE A 46 15.91 18.37 -6.51
N HIS A 47 15.83 17.35 -5.69
CA HIS A 47 14.60 16.60 -5.49
C HIS A 47 13.72 17.27 -4.42
N THR A 48 12.40 17.26 -4.63
CA THR A 48 11.43 17.76 -3.65
C THR A 48 10.68 16.58 -3.07
N TYR A 49 10.73 16.45 -1.76
CA TYR A 49 9.92 15.50 -0.99
C TYR A 49 8.87 16.25 -0.19
N ARG A 50 7.80 15.57 0.13
CA ARG A 50 6.72 16.09 0.97
C ARG A 50 6.42 15.16 2.13
N LEU A 51 6.26 15.75 3.31
CA LEU A 51 5.76 15.06 4.50
C LEU A 51 4.24 15.20 4.53
N THR A 52 3.54 14.17 4.10
CA THR A 52 2.06 14.13 4.13
C THR A 52 1.57 13.47 5.42
N PRO A 53 0.34 13.75 5.90
CA PRO A 53 -0.24 12.98 6.99
C PRO A 53 -0.18 11.47 6.73
N LEU A 54 -0.43 11.06 5.49
CA LEU A 54 -0.43 9.66 5.10
C LEU A 54 0.97 9.03 5.17
N SER A 55 2.01 9.73 4.68
CA SER A 55 3.39 9.24 4.76
C SER A 55 3.86 9.08 6.21
N LEU A 56 3.48 10.02 7.08
CA LEU A 56 3.80 9.97 8.51
C LEU A 56 3.05 8.83 9.22
N TRP A 57 1.77 8.58 8.88
CA TRP A 57 1.01 7.46 9.43
C TRP A 57 1.52 6.10 8.93
N ASN A 58 1.94 5.99 7.67
CA ASN A 58 2.61 4.81 7.15
C ASN A 58 3.88 4.49 7.95
N ALA A 59 4.70 5.50 8.20
CA ALA A 59 5.90 5.34 9.00
C ALA A 59 5.59 4.95 10.45
N ALA A 60 4.58 5.57 11.06
CA ALA A 60 4.13 5.22 12.42
C ALA A 60 3.64 3.76 12.48
N ALA A 61 2.88 3.30 11.48
CA ALA A 61 2.42 1.92 11.39
C ALA A 61 3.57 0.93 11.18
N ALA A 62 4.68 1.36 10.57
CA ALA A 62 5.91 0.59 10.43
C ALA A 62 6.82 0.66 11.69
N GLY A 63 6.41 1.37 12.74
CA GLY A 63 7.14 1.46 14.01
C GLY A 63 8.08 2.66 14.15
N HIS A 64 8.13 3.57 13.17
CA HIS A 64 8.88 4.80 13.30
C HIS A 64 8.19 5.77 14.26
N THR A 65 8.98 6.41 15.11
CA THR A 65 8.48 7.41 16.06
C THR A 65 8.66 8.83 15.51
N ALA A 66 7.89 9.79 16.00
CA ALA A 66 8.10 11.21 15.67
C ALA A 66 9.54 11.65 15.94
N LYS A 67 10.11 11.17 17.06
CA LYS A 67 11.51 11.44 17.41
C LYS A 67 12.48 10.93 16.35
N SER A 68 12.35 9.66 15.94
CA SER A 68 13.25 9.08 14.91
C SER A 68 13.19 9.83 13.58
N MET A 69 11.98 10.26 13.16
CA MET A 69 11.80 11.05 11.94
C MET A 69 12.44 12.44 12.04
N ILE A 70 12.22 13.13 13.18
CA ILE A 70 12.83 14.45 13.47
C ILE A 70 14.36 14.32 13.55
N ASP A 71 14.88 13.26 14.16
CA ASP A 71 16.32 13.00 14.24
C ASP A 71 16.94 12.83 12.84
N VAL A 72 16.29 12.12 11.93
CA VAL A 72 16.73 12.01 10.52
C VAL A 72 16.77 13.37 9.84
N LEU A 73 15.67 14.14 9.92
CA LEU A 73 15.62 15.48 9.35
C LEU A 73 16.73 16.37 9.92
N SER A 74 16.95 16.34 11.23
CA SER A 74 17.98 17.12 11.91
C SER A 74 19.39 16.73 11.50
N THR A 75 19.64 15.42 11.30
CA THR A 75 20.96 14.88 10.95
C THR A 75 21.41 15.33 9.56
N TYR A 76 20.47 15.42 8.62
CA TYR A 76 20.79 15.73 7.23
C TYR A 76 20.42 17.16 6.80
N SER A 77 19.78 17.96 7.64
CA SER A 77 19.40 19.33 7.30
C SER A 77 20.57 20.30 7.36
N LYS A 78 20.64 21.22 6.39
CA LYS A 78 21.59 22.36 6.38
C LYS A 78 21.26 23.40 7.46
N PHE A 79 19.99 23.57 7.76
CA PHE A 79 19.46 24.59 8.66
C PHE A 79 18.76 23.97 9.86
N PRO A 80 18.61 24.72 10.96
CA PRO A 80 17.73 24.30 12.04
C PRO A 80 16.32 24.00 11.52
N LEU A 81 15.71 22.94 12.05
CA LEU A 81 14.34 22.58 11.65
C LEU A 81 13.34 23.66 12.08
N PRO A 82 12.36 23.98 11.23
CA PRO A 82 11.26 24.86 11.64
C PRO A 82 10.49 24.28 12.83
N THR A 83 10.26 25.08 13.87
CA THR A 83 9.60 24.63 15.11
C THR A 83 8.16 24.15 14.87
N ASN A 84 7.43 24.80 13.95
CA ASN A 84 6.09 24.38 13.56
C ASN A 84 6.10 22.98 12.94
N LEU A 85 7.12 22.66 12.12
CA LEU A 85 7.20 21.34 11.46
C LEU A 85 7.43 20.23 12.47
N THR A 86 8.32 20.40 13.45
CA THR A 86 8.57 19.38 14.47
C THR A 86 7.32 19.12 15.33
N THR A 87 6.56 20.17 15.61
CA THR A 87 5.28 20.07 16.32
C THR A 87 4.23 19.34 15.47
N ASP A 88 4.12 19.69 14.19
CA ASP A 88 3.20 19.05 13.26
C ASP A 88 3.50 17.55 13.11
N ILE A 89 4.78 17.18 12.96
CA ILE A 89 5.19 15.77 12.87
C ILE A 89 4.78 15.02 14.14
N ALA A 90 5.09 15.57 15.30
CA ALA A 90 4.75 14.94 16.57
C ALA A 90 3.24 14.77 16.76
N GLU A 91 2.46 15.78 16.39
CA GLU A 91 0.99 15.73 16.46
C GLU A 91 0.43 14.69 15.49
N LEU A 92 0.79 14.74 14.20
CA LEU A 92 0.27 13.82 13.18
C LEU A 92 0.63 12.37 13.50
N VAL A 93 1.88 12.10 13.86
CA VAL A 93 2.32 10.74 14.23
C VAL A 93 1.55 10.25 15.47
N SER A 94 1.28 11.12 16.44
CA SER A 94 0.55 10.77 17.67
C SER A 94 -0.91 10.38 17.42
N ARG A 95 -1.50 10.75 16.28
CA ARG A 95 -2.89 10.41 15.94
C ARG A 95 -3.06 8.94 15.55
N TYR A 96 -2.01 8.31 14.99
CA TYR A 96 -2.05 6.89 14.68
C TYR A 96 -2.07 6.06 15.96
N GLY A 97 -2.96 5.06 16.04
CA GLY A 97 -3.12 4.18 17.21
C GLY A 97 -3.89 4.78 18.40
N ARG A 98 -4.31 6.07 18.35
CA ARG A 98 -5.29 6.61 19.33
C ARG A 98 -6.66 5.95 19.19
N VAL A 99 -7.05 5.63 17.99
CA VAL A 99 -8.28 4.92 17.65
C VAL A 99 -7.89 3.52 17.19
N ARG A 100 -8.50 2.51 17.77
CA ARG A 100 -8.24 1.10 17.45
C ARG A 100 -9.51 0.39 17.07
N LEU A 101 -9.41 -0.56 16.15
CA LEU A 101 -10.44 -1.54 15.89
C LEU A 101 -9.97 -2.87 16.48
N GLU A 102 -10.73 -3.38 17.42
CA GLU A 102 -10.43 -4.62 18.15
C GLU A 102 -11.57 -5.62 17.95
N ARG A 103 -11.28 -6.92 18.16
CA ARG A 103 -12.31 -7.96 18.15
C ARG A 103 -13.11 -7.86 19.44
N SER A 104 -14.44 -7.83 19.34
CA SER A 104 -15.33 -7.97 20.48
C SER A 104 -15.53 -9.45 20.84
N GLU A 105 -15.78 -9.74 22.10
CA GLU A 105 -16.24 -11.07 22.54
C GLU A 105 -17.70 -11.36 22.14
N GLU A 106 -18.50 -10.30 21.91
CA GLU A 106 -19.85 -10.44 21.42
C GLU A 106 -19.88 -10.95 19.98
N LYS A 107 -20.75 -11.90 19.71
CA LYS A 107 -21.00 -12.44 18.38
C LYS A 107 -22.22 -11.79 17.75
N ASP A 108 -22.18 -11.64 16.45
CA ASP A 108 -23.32 -11.26 15.65
C ASP A 108 -24.33 -12.44 15.59
N GLU A 109 -25.57 -12.18 15.93
CA GLU A 109 -26.63 -13.22 16.02
C GLU A 109 -26.95 -13.87 14.68
N LYS A 110 -26.72 -13.16 13.56
CA LYS A 110 -27.07 -13.64 12.21
C LYS A 110 -25.92 -14.41 11.57
N THR A 111 -24.69 -13.93 11.76
CA THR A 111 -23.51 -14.48 11.06
C THR A 111 -22.64 -15.35 11.95
N GLY A 112 -22.82 -15.31 13.29
CA GLY A 112 -21.96 -15.98 14.27
C GLY A 112 -20.54 -15.37 14.36
N ALA A 113 -20.24 -14.37 13.55
CA ALA A 113 -18.95 -13.68 13.55
C ALA A 113 -18.80 -12.77 14.77
N ASN A 114 -17.59 -12.63 15.27
CA ASN A 114 -17.32 -11.66 16.33
C ASN A 114 -17.59 -10.23 15.82
N LYS A 115 -18.34 -9.46 16.61
CA LYS A 115 -18.50 -8.03 16.36
C LYS A 115 -17.15 -7.30 16.50
N LEU A 116 -17.09 -6.10 15.99
CA LEU A 116 -15.93 -5.22 16.14
C LEU A 116 -16.18 -4.21 17.25
N MET A 117 -15.11 -3.75 17.83
CA MET A 117 -15.13 -2.69 18.83
C MET A 117 -14.18 -1.58 18.38
N LEU A 118 -14.68 -0.37 18.23
CA LEU A 118 -13.85 0.83 18.10
C LEU A 118 -13.50 1.29 19.53
N VAL A 119 -12.20 1.34 19.81
CA VAL A 119 -11.66 1.69 21.13
C VAL A 119 -10.86 2.98 21.02
N CYS A 120 -11.14 3.94 21.90
CA CYS A 120 -10.37 5.16 22.07
C CYS A 120 -10.29 5.51 23.55
N LYS A 121 -9.08 5.51 24.13
CA LYS A 121 -8.86 5.82 25.56
C LYS A 121 -9.03 7.31 25.86
N ASP A 122 -8.91 8.16 24.85
CA ASP A 122 -9.13 9.60 24.93
C ASP A 122 -10.63 9.88 24.82
N ILE A 123 -11.30 10.06 25.96
CA ILE A 123 -12.76 10.25 26.02
C ILE A 123 -13.21 11.51 25.25
N PRO A 124 -12.58 12.69 25.43
CA PRO A 124 -12.90 13.88 24.63
C PRO A 124 -12.84 13.63 23.13
N LEU A 125 -11.77 12.99 22.65
CA LEU A 125 -11.64 12.64 21.24
C LEU A 125 -12.77 11.70 20.79
N LEU A 126 -13.09 10.66 21.57
CA LEU A 126 -14.16 9.72 21.22
C LEU A 126 -15.52 10.43 21.12
N GLU A 127 -15.80 11.37 22.00
CA GLU A 127 -17.03 12.19 21.96
C GLU A 127 -17.06 13.07 20.69
N GLU A 128 -15.94 13.69 20.33
CA GLU A 128 -15.80 14.47 19.11
C GLU A 128 -16.05 13.59 17.86
N LEU A 129 -15.38 12.45 17.78
CA LEU A 129 -15.52 11.50 16.64
C LEU A 129 -16.96 10.99 16.52
N SER A 130 -17.63 10.68 17.62
CA SER A 130 -19.00 10.18 17.60
C SER A 130 -20.03 11.18 17.09
N ARG A 131 -19.71 12.47 17.14
CA ARG A 131 -20.55 13.57 16.64
C ARG A 131 -20.27 13.92 15.18
N GLN A 132 -19.17 13.43 14.61
CA GLN A 132 -18.84 13.68 13.20
C GLN A 132 -19.89 13.06 12.28
N PRO A 133 -20.46 13.81 11.31
CA PRO A 133 -21.49 13.29 10.40
C PRO A 133 -21.09 12.01 9.68
N LYS A 134 -19.81 11.91 9.29
CA LYS A 134 -19.25 10.75 8.56
C LYS A 134 -19.07 9.50 9.41
N LEU A 135 -19.08 9.62 10.74
CA LEU A 135 -18.84 8.52 11.66
C LEU A 135 -20.09 8.13 12.44
N LYS A 136 -21.03 9.07 12.61
CA LYS A 136 -22.24 8.90 13.44
C LYS A 136 -23.07 7.67 13.09
N GLU A 137 -23.13 7.30 11.82
CA GLU A 137 -23.91 6.14 11.38
C GLU A 137 -23.30 4.80 11.82
N TYR A 138 -21.99 4.74 12.02
CA TYR A 138 -21.24 3.55 12.43
C TYR A 138 -21.09 3.43 13.96
N LEU A 139 -21.15 4.56 14.69
CA LEU A 139 -20.93 4.66 16.13
C LEU A 139 -22.23 4.83 16.89
N LYS A 140 -23.14 3.85 16.80
CA LYS A 140 -24.47 3.89 17.43
C LYS A 140 -24.50 3.21 18.79
N ASN A 141 -23.80 2.11 18.95
CA ASN A 141 -23.87 1.25 20.11
C ASN A 141 -22.67 1.48 21.01
N ARG A 142 -22.79 2.38 21.96
CA ARG A 142 -21.72 2.69 22.93
C ARG A 142 -21.60 1.60 23.98
N ILE A 143 -20.36 1.19 24.25
CA ILE A 143 -20.00 0.27 25.33
C ILE A 143 -19.07 0.98 26.30
N GLY A 144 -19.58 1.27 27.49
CA GLY A 144 -18.80 1.98 28.52
C GLY A 144 -18.40 3.38 28.09
N LYS A 145 -17.22 3.88 28.59
CA LYS A 145 -16.76 5.25 28.35
C LYS A 145 -15.85 5.39 27.14
N THR A 146 -15.21 4.31 26.69
CA THR A 146 -14.07 4.34 25.77
C THR A 146 -14.29 3.57 24.48
N SER A 147 -15.49 3.00 24.25
CA SER A 147 -15.70 2.07 23.13
C SER A 147 -17.09 2.19 22.50
N TYR A 148 -17.15 1.83 21.22
CA TYR A 148 -18.38 1.62 20.46
C TYR A 148 -18.36 0.24 19.80
N LEU A 149 -19.49 -0.46 19.84
CA LEU A 149 -19.67 -1.67 19.07
C LEU A 149 -19.96 -1.33 17.61
N VAL A 150 -19.27 -1.98 16.69
CA VAL A 150 -19.33 -1.74 15.25
C VAL A 150 -19.69 -3.02 14.54
N ASP A 151 -20.60 -2.93 13.57
CA ASP A 151 -20.90 -4.04 12.68
C ASP A 151 -19.66 -4.36 11.81
N PRO A 152 -19.22 -5.63 11.75
CA PRO A 152 -18.09 -6.04 10.92
C PRO A 152 -18.18 -5.61 9.45
N ALA A 153 -19.38 -5.51 8.89
CA ALA A 153 -19.61 -5.05 7.52
C ALA A 153 -19.10 -3.62 7.28
N PHE A 154 -19.08 -2.79 8.32
CA PHE A 154 -18.62 -1.40 8.23
C PHE A 154 -17.12 -1.21 8.49
N ARG A 155 -16.35 -2.27 8.79
CA ARG A 155 -14.92 -2.18 9.12
C ARG A 155 -14.14 -1.32 8.13
N GLY A 156 -14.31 -1.55 6.82
CA GLY A 156 -13.58 -0.83 5.78
C GLY A 156 -14.02 0.63 5.64
N VAL A 157 -15.31 0.87 5.51
CA VAL A 157 -15.86 2.25 5.34
C VAL A 157 -15.63 3.11 6.57
N LEU A 158 -15.67 2.52 7.76
CA LEU A 158 -15.32 3.21 9.00
C LEU A 158 -13.85 3.64 9.01
N LYS A 159 -12.93 2.78 8.58
CA LYS A 159 -11.50 3.11 8.45
C LYS A 159 -11.27 4.27 7.47
N GLN A 160 -11.96 4.27 6.32
CA GLN A 160 -11.90 5.39 5.36
C GLN A 160 -12.44 6.69 5.98
N ALA A 161 -13.57 6.62 6.68
CA ALA A 161 -14.16 7.78 7.34
C ALA A 161 -13.23 8.34 8.44
N LEU A 162 -12.60 7.47 9.23
CA LEU A 162 -11.63 7.87 10.26
C LEU A 162 -10.39 8.57 9.66
N ILE A 163 -9.86 8.08 8.54
CA ILE A 163 -8.77 8.78 7.82
C ILE A 163 -9.23 10.16 7.35
N THR A 164 -10.43 10.27 6.82
CA THR A 164 -10.96 11.55 6.32
C THR A 164 -11.07 12.61 7.44
N VAL A 165 -11.34 12.19 8.67
CA VAL A 165 -11.37 13.08 9.84
C VAL A 165 -10.01 13.22 10.53
N GLY A 166 -8.96 12.62 10.00
CA GLY A 166 -7.58 12.77 10.44
C GLY A 166 -7.14 11.87 11.61
N TYR A 167 -7.89 10.82 11.91
CA TYR A 167 -7.58 9.83 12.96
C TYR A 167 -7.61 8.39 12.40
N PRO A 168 -6.55 7.95 11.71
CA PRO A 168 -6.50 6.59 11.16
C PRO A 168 -6.56 5.55 12.28
N ALA A 169 -7.39 4.53 12.08
CA ALA A 169 -7.51 3.44 13.04
C ALA A 169 -6.35 2.43 12.89
N GLU A 170 -5.76 2.06 14.02
CA GLU A 170 -4.94 0.84 14.11
C GLU A 170 -5.89 -0.37 14.16
N ASP A 171 -5.79 -1.24 13.17
CA ASP A 171 -6.71 -2.37 13.00
C ASP A 171 -6.15 -3.64 13.63
N LEU A 172 -6.61 -3.97 14.81
CA LEU A 172 -6.19 -5.12 15.62
C LEU A 172 -7.29 -6.20 15.71
N ALA A 173 -8.34 -6.12 14.88
CA ALA A 173 -9.46 -7.04 14.93
C ALA A 173 -9.15 -8.45 14.40
N GLY A 174 -7.95 -8.66 13.86
CA GLY A 174 -7.53 -9.94 13.28
C GLY A 174 -8.25 -10.26 11.96
N TYR A 175 -8.03 -11.49 11.47
CA TYR A 175 -8.52 -11.96 10.16
C TYR A 175 -9.15 -13.35 10.31
N THR A 176 -10.02 -13.68 9.36
CA THR A 176 -10.50 -15.07 9.17
C THR A 176 -9.36 -15.90 8.62
N GLU A 177 -9.26 -17.15 9.09
CA GLU A 177 -8.17 -18.04 8.68
C GLU A 177 -8.22 -18.38 7.18
N GLY A 178 -9.42 -18.56 6.60
CA GLY A 178 -9.60 -19.09 5.26
C GLY A 178 -9.30 -20.58 5.18
N ALA A 179 -9.69 -21.22 4.07
CA ALA A 179 -9.43 -22.62 3.84
C ALA A 179 -7.93 -22.89 3.66
N GLY A 180 -7.48 -24.03 4.19
CA GLY A 180 -6.07 -24.45 4.08
C GLY A 180 -5.68 -24.80 2.65
N LEU A 181 -4.43 -24.54 2.31
CA LEU A 181 -3.78 -24.93 1.07
C LEU A 181 -2.38 -25.44 1.40
N GLU A 182 -2.11 -26.70 1.10
CA GLU A 182 -0.75 -27.19 1.20
C GLU A 182 0.06 -26.65 0.02
N ILE A 183 1.08 -25.89 0.33
CA ILE A 183 1.99 -25.25 -0.63
C ILE A 183 3.38 -25.14 -0.02
N GLY A 184 4.38 -25.61 -0.76
CA GLY A 184 5.80 -25.48 -0.46
C GLY A 184 6.55 -24.78 -1.59
N LEU A 185 7.63 -24.07 -1.26
CA LEU A 185 8.54 -23.51 -2.25
C LEU A 185 9.52 -24.58 -2.72
N ARG A 186 9.77 -24.66 -4.02
CA ARG A 186 10.83 -25.51 -4.58
C ARG A 186 12.20 -24.87 -4.32
N THR A 187 13.23 -25.69 -4.20
CA THR A 187 14.64 -25.26 -4.21
C THR A 187 15.22 -25.26 -5.62
N VAL A 188 14.57 -25.98 -6.53
CA VAL A 188 14.89 -26.03 -7.96
C VAL A 188 13.58 -25.82 -8.70
N CYS A 189 13.55 -24.86 -9.60
CA CYS A 189 12.40 -24.59 -10.47
C CYS A 189 12.03 -25.84 -11.28
N SER A 190 10.79 -25.93 -11.76
CA SER A 190 10.38 -26.96 -12.71
C SER A 190 11.23 -26.98 -13.98
N SER A 191 11.80 -25.83 -14.34
CA SER A 191 12.75 -25.65 -15.44
C SER A 191 14.17 -26.20 -15.16
N GLY A 192 14.45 -26.70 -13.96
CA GLY A 192 15.78 -27.20 -13.54
C GLY A 192 16.76 -26.13 -13.03
N VAL A 193 16.36 -24.88 -12.98
CA VAL A 193 17.21 -23.79 -12.46
C VAL A 193 17.10 -23.70 -10.93
N PRO A 194 18.23 -23.58 -10.19
CA PRO A 194 18.18 -23.34 -8.75
C PRO A 194 17.35 -22.11 -8.40
N PHE A 195 16.47 -22.26 -7.40
CA PHE A 195 15.59 -21.18 -6.94
C PHE A 195 15.88 -20.86 -5.48
N ASN A 196 16.25 -19.63 -5.23
CA ASN A 196 16.46 -19.10 -3.88
C ASN A 196 15.69 -17.80 -3.72
N VAL A 197 14.93 -17.70 -2.64
CA VAL A 197 14.30 -16.45 -2.22
C VAL A 197 15.39 -15.52 -1.70
N ARG A 198 15.46 -14.32 -2.25
CA ARG A 198 16.43 -13.29 -1.86
C ARG A 198 16.10 -12.75 -0.46
N ASP A 199 17.12 -12.28 0.25
CA ASP A 199 16.96 -11.85 1.65
C ASP A 199 15.89 -10.77 1.82
N TYR A 200 15.89 -9.73 1.00
CA TYR A 200 14.87 -8.67 1.05
C TYR A 200 13.45 -9.16 0.71
N GLN A 201 13.31 -10.19 -0.13
CA GLN A 201 12.00 -10.80 -0.44
C GLN A 201 11.47 -11.59 0.77
N ARG A 202 12.37 -12.29 1.46
CA ARG A 202 12.04 -13.00 2.70
C ARG A 202 11.65 -12.02 3.79
N GLU A 203 12.47 -11.01 4.03
CA GLU A 203 12.24 -9.96 5.02
C GLU A 203 10.91 -9.24 4.78
N ALA A 204 10.59 -8.88 3.53
CA ALA A 204 9.31 -8.28 3.16
C ALA A 204 8.11 -9.16 3.58
N CYS A 205 8.21 -10.47 3.36
CA CYS A 205 7.17 -11.42 3.74
C CYS A 205 7.09 -11.61 5.26
N GLU A 206 8.22 -11.65 5.97
CA GLU A 206 8.26 -11.76 7.43
C GLU A 206 7.62 -10.55 8.10
N VAL A 207 7.93 -9.33 7.61
CA VAL A 207 7.29 -8.09 8.09
C VAL A 207 5.79 -8.09 7.80
N PHE A 208 5.37 -8.55 6.62
CA PHE A 208 3.96 -8.69 6.28
C PHE A 208 3.25 -9.71 7.18
N HIS A 209 3.86 -10.86 7.42
CA HIS A 209 3.30 -11.94 8.23
C HIS A 209 3.34 -11.61 9.73
N ALA A 210 4.35 -10.88 10.19
CA ALA A 210 4.56 -10.46 11.58
C ALA A 210 4.44 -11.62 12.58
N GLY A 211 4.97 -12.81 12.24
CA GLY A 211 4.87 -14.00 13.09
C GLY A 211 3.44 -14.50 13.36
N GLY A 212 2.45 -14.06 12.57
CA GLY A 212 1.03 -14.35 12.78
C GLY A 212 0.33 -13.38 13.73
N ASP A 213 1.01 -12.33 14.22
CA ASP A 213 0.41 -11.28 15.05
C ASP A 213 -0.73 -10.58 14.31
N VAL A 214 -1.69 -10.02 15.06
CA VAL A 214 -2.84 -9.27 14.53
C VAL A 214 -2.45 -8.04 13.70
N ARG A 215 -1.25 -7.50 13.90
CA ARG A 215 -0.66 -6.42 13.10
C ARG A 215 -0.14 -6.87 11.74
N GLY A 216 0.07 -8.18 11.56
CA GLY A 216 0.44 -8.79 10.29
C GLY A 216 -0.75 -9.06 9.38
N GLY A 217 -0.49 -9.56 8.16
CA GLY A 217 -1.51 -10.03 7.21
C GLY A 217 -2.30 -8.94 6.49
N SER A 218 -1.94 -7.67 6.65
CA SER A 218 -2.54 -6.55 5.90
C SER A 218 -1.51 -5.45 5.70
N GLY A 219 -1.27 -5.07 4.45
CA GLY A 219 -0.33 -4.01 4.14
C GLY A 219 0.20 -4.05 2.72
N VAL A 220 1.04 -3.08 2.39
CA VAL A 220 1.64 -2.90 1.08
C VAL A 220 3.15 -3.10 1.16
N ILE A 221 3.67 -3.85 0.21
CA ILE A 221 5.11 -4.02 -0.04
C ILE A 221 5.46 -3.24 -1.30
N VAL A 222 6.40 -2.32 -1.17
CA VAL A 222 6.89 -1.48 -2.27
C VAL A 222 8.26 -1.99 -2.69
N LEU A 223 8.35 -2.45 -3.94
CA LEU A 223 9.60 -2.96 -4.52
C LEU A 223 9.76 -2.45 -5.94
N PRO A 224 10.96 -2.06 -6.35
CA PRO A 224 11.25 -1.60 -7.71
C PRO A 224 10.80 -2.60 -8.78
N CYS A 225 10.64 -2.13 -10.02
CA CYS A 225 10.45 -3.01 -11.17
C CYS A 225 11.64 -3.98 -11.29
N GLY A 226 11.38 -5.24 -11.62
CA GLY A 226 12.41 -6.28 -11.71
C GLY A 226 12.85 -6.88 -10.37
N ALA A 227 12.44 -6.34 -9.21
CA ALA A 227 12.78 -6.86 -7.90
C ALA A 227 12.05 -8.17 -7.51
N GLY A 228 11.17 -8.69 -8.36
CA GLY A 228 10.46 -9.94 -8.12
C GLY A 228 9.29 -9.85 -7.16
N LYS A 229 8.42 -8.84 -7.33
CA LYS A 229 7.16 -8.69 -6.57
C LYS A 229 6.32 -9.97 -6.57
N THR A 230 6.23 -10.65 -7.73
CA THR A 230 5.52 -11.93 -7.87
C THR A 230 6.08 -12.99 -6.91
N ILE A 231 7.41 -13.06 -6.76
CA ILE A 231 8.05 -13.99 -5.81
C ILE A 231 7.65 -13.68 -4.37
N VAL A 232 7.61 -12.41 -3.99
CA VAL A 232 7.14 -11.99 -2.66
C VAL A 232 5.70 -12.46 -2.42
N GLY A 233 4.81 -12.32 -3.41
CA GLY A 233 3.45 -12.85 -3.30
C GLY A 233 3.41 -14.38 -3.12
N ILE A 234 4.22 -15.12 -3.89
CA ILE A 234 4.33 -16.58 -3.79
C ILE A 234 4.90 -17.00 -2.42
N VAL A 235 5.91 -16.32 -1.90
CA VAL A 235 6.45 -16.56 -0.56
C VAL A 235 5.39 -16.30 0.50
N ALA A 236 4.63 -15.22 0.42
CA ALA A 236 3.53 -14.94 1.33
C ALA A 236 2.45 -16.04 1.30
N MET A 237 2.12 -16.57 0.11
CA MET A 237 1.22 -17.72 -0.04
C MET A 237 1.76 -18.94 0.71
N SER A 238 3.04 -19.26 0.53
CA SER A 238 3.69 -20.44 1.16
C SER A 238 3.80 -20.29 2.68
N MET A 239 3.95 -19.07 3.19
CA MET A 239 3.98 -18.82 4.65
C MET A 239 2.59 -18.94 5.28
N LEU A 240 1.54 -18.45 4.59
CA LEU A 240 0.18 -18.47 5.12
C LEU A 240 -0.52 -19.81 4.91
N LYS A 241 -0.19 -20.54 3.87
CA LYS A 241 -0.80 -21.84 3.50
C LYS A 241 -2.35 -21.78 3.44
N LYS A 242 -2.86 -20.80 2.72
CA LYS A 242 -4.30 -20.54 2.61
C LYS A 242 -4.72 -20.36 1.16
N ASN A 243 -5.99 -20.68 0.85
CA ASN A 243 -6.57 -20.36 -0.45
C ASN A 243 -6.33 -18.89 -0.76
N THR A 244 -5.84 -18.62 -1.97
CA THR A 244 -5.36 -17.30 -2.37
C THR A 244 -6.05 -16.82 -3.65
N LEU A 245 -6.56 -15.60 -3.60
CA LEU A 245 -7.02 -14.85 -4.78
C LEU A 245 -5.96 -13.82 -5.16
N VAL A 246 -5.43 -13.88 -6.37
CA VAL A 246 -4.48 -12.92 -6.93
C VAL A 246 -5.19 -12.04 -7.94
N LEU A 247 -5.11 -10.73 -7.77
CA LEU A 247 -5.72 -9.73 -8.65
C LEU A 247 -4.63 -8.95 -9.38
N THR A 248 -4.71 -8.93 -10.71
CA THR A 248 -3.68 -8.34 -11.60
C THR A 248 -4.27 -7.35 -12.59
N THR A 249 -3.40 -6.61 -13.27
CA THR A 249 -3.79 -5.56 -14.22
C THR A 249 -4.21 -6.07 -15.60
N GLY A 250 -3.82 -7.30 -16.00
CA GLY A 250 -4.13 -7.80 -17.34
C GLY A 250 -3.78 -9.27 -17.53
N ILE A 251 -4.20 -9.81 -18.68
CA ILE A 251 -4.05 -11.24 -19.01
C ILE A 251 -2.57 -11.68 -19.04
N THR A 252 -1.67 -10.82 -19.51
CA THR A 252 -0.23 -11.12 -19.51
C THR A 252 0.30 -11.36 -18.10
N ALA A 253 -0.13 -10.51 -17.13
CA ALA A 253 0.23 -10.67 -15.73
C ALA A 253 -0.39 -11.93 -15.13
N VAL A 254 -1.65 -12.27 -15.48
CA VAL A 254 -2.28 -13.55 -15.08
C VAL A 254 -1.44 -14.74 -15.50
N LYS A 255 -1.05 -14.80 -16.79
CA LYS A 255 -0.22 -15.88 -17.32
C LYS A 255 1.17 -15.92 -16.71
N GLN A 256 1.74 -14.75 -16.38
CA GLN A 256 3.01 -14.67 -15.68
C GLN A 256 2.89 -15.25 -14.26
N TRP A 257 1.90 -14.82 -13.47
CA TRP A 257 1.66 -15.36 -12.14
C TRP A 257 1.42 -16.86 -12.14
N HIS A 258 0.60 -17.36 -13.06
CA HIS A 258 0.30 -18.79 -13.21
C HIS A 258 1.60 -19.59 -13.45
N ARG A 259 2.39 -19.17 -14.42
CA ARG A 259 3.68 -19.83 -14.75
C ARG A 259 4.65 -19.76 -13.55
N GLU A 260 4.79 -18.61 -12.90
CA GLU A 260 5.69 -18.42 -11.77
C GLU A 260 5.29 -19.30 -10.57
N ILE A 261 3.99 -19.44 -10.28
CA ILE A 261 3.51 -20.31 -9.21
C ILE A 261 3.82 -21.78 -9.54
N LEU A 262 3.51 -22.25 -10.73
CA LEU A 262 3.81 -23.63 -11.15
C LEU A 262 5.31 -23.94 -11.14
N ASP A 263 6.13 -22.99 -11.56
CA ASP A 263 7.59 -23.17 -11.64
C ASP A 263 8.26 -23.25 -10.26
N LYS A 264 7.76 -22.49 -9.30
CA LYS A 264 8.44 -22.24 -8.02
C LYS A 264 7.78 -22.89 -6.80
N THR A 265 6.62 -23.52 -6.98
CA THR A 265 5.91 -24.22 -5.91
C THR A 265 5.66 -25.68 -6.26
N ASP A 266 5.32 -26.49 -5.25
CA ASP A 266 4.92 -27.88 -5.40
C ASP A 266 3.44 -28.07 -5.73
N LEU A 267 2.70 -26.99 -6.00
CA LEU A 267 1.30 -27.05 -6.37
C LEU A 267 1.07 -27.82 -7.66
N ALA A 268 0.04 -28.65 -7.67
CA ALA A 268 -0.43 -29.33 -8.88
C ALA A 268 -1.19 -28.34 -9.79
N PRO A 269 -1.11 -28.47 -11.13
CA PRO A 269 -1.72 -27.54 -12.07
C PRO A 269 -3.22 -27.30 -11.83
N GLU A 270 -3.98 -28.32 -11.44
CA GLU A 270 -5.42 -28.25 -11.15
C GLU A 270 -5.77 -27.43 -9.90
N THR A 271 -4.78 -27.10 -9.08
CA THR A 271 -4.96 -26.22 -7.90
C THR A 271 -4.88 -24.74 -8.24
N ILE A 272 -4.53 -24.40 -9.48
CA ILE A 272 -4.35 -23.03 -9.95
C ILE A 272 -5.31 -22.78 -11.13
N ALA A 273 -6.06 -21.70 -11.09
CA ALA A 273 -7.02 -21.34 -12.13
C ALA A 273 -6.88 -19.87 -12.54
N GLU A 274 -7.26 -19.61 -13.79
CA GLU A 274 -7.34 -18.27 -14.36
C GLU A 274 -8.80 -17.82 -14.45
N TYR A 275 -9.06 -16.59 -13.95
CA TYR A 275 -10.38 -15.97 -14.02
C TYR A 275 -10.30 -14.66 -14.80
N THR A 276 -10.56 -14.77 -16.11
CA THR A 276 -10.37 -13.67 -17.08
C THR A 276 -11.58 -13.59 -18.02
N GLY A 277 -11.47 -12.80 -19.09
CA GLY A 277 -12.44 -12.80 -20.19
C GLY A 277 -12.48 -14.13 -20.95
N GLU A 278 -11.36 -14.86 -20.98
CA GLU A 278 -11.18 -16.10 -21.75
C GLU A 278 -11.52 -17.36 -20.93
N SER A 279 -11.19 -17.38 -19.64
CA SER A 279 -11.46 -18.47 -18.72
C SER A 279 -12.14 -17.96 -17.46
N LYS A 280 -13.01 -18.75 -16.84
CA LYS A 280 -13.72 -18.43 -15.60
C LYS A 280 -13.63 -19.58 -14.59
N GLU A 281 -12.49 -20.22 -14.54
CA GLU A 281 -12.26 -21.32 -13.61
C GLU A 281 -11.90 -20.78 -12.21
N ILE A 282 -12.26 -21.56 -11.19
CA ILE A 282 -12.00 -21.20 -9.80
C ILE A 282 -11.37 -22.40 -9.09
N ALA A 283 -10.15 -22.20 -8.58
CA ALA A 283 -9.36 -23.19 -7.86
C ALA A 283 -8.88 -22.61 -6.49
N PRO A 284 -8.23 -23.40 -5.63
CA PRO A 284 -7.64 -22.91 -4.38
C PRO A 284 -6.72 -21.70 -4.55
N VAL A 285 -5.99 -21.61 -5.66
CA VAL A 285 -5.30 -20.41 -6.13
C VAL A 285 -6.00 -19.93 -7.40
N THR A 286 -6.58 -18.76 -7.36
CA THR A 286 -7.26 -18.17 -8.52
C THR A 286 -6.63 -16.83 -8.86
N ILE A 287 -6.28 -16.63 -10.13
CA ILE A 287 -5.65 -15.41 -10.62
C ILE A 287 -6.65 -14.70 -11.54
N ALA A 288 -7.03 -13.48 -11.20
CA ALA A 288 -8.03 -12.72 -11.94
C ALA A 288 -7.51 -11.35 -12.36
N THR A 289 -8.10 -10.78 -13.42
CA THR A 289 -7.80 -9.39 -13.82
C THR A 289 -8.74 -8.40 -13.14
N TYR A 290 -8.28 -7.17 -12.91
CA TYR A 290 -9.16 -6.08 -12.47
C TYR A 290 -10.26 -5.79 -13.49
N GLN A 291 -9.97 -5.95 -14.78
CA GLN A 291 -10.94 -5.67 -15.85
C GLN A 291 -12.15 -6.60 -15.78
N ILE A 292 -11.94 -7.91 -15.55
CA ILE A 292 -13.10 -8.84 -15.46
C ILE A 292 -13.96 -8.51 -14.25
N LEU A 293 -13.37 -8.12 -13.12
CA LEU A 293 -14.11 -7.76 -11.92
C LEU A 293 -14.96 -6.49 -12.15
N THR A 294 -14.47 -5.54 -12.95
CA THR A 294 -15.16 -4.28 -13.23
C THR A 294 -16.00 -4.34 -14.50
N TYR A 295 -16.05 -5.49 -15.18
CA TYR A 295 -16.87 -5.67 -16.37
C TYR A 295 -18.36 -5.64 -16.05
N ARG A 296 -19.13 -4.93 -16.90
CA ARG A 296 -20.60 -4.86 -16.89
C ARG A 296 -21.09 -4.96 -18.33
N SER A 297 -22.08 -5.83 -18.59
CA SER A 297 -22.69 -5.99 -19.91
C SER A 297 -23.62 -4.81 -20.27
N GLU A 298 -24.21 -4.16 -19.27
CA GLU A 298 -25.06 -2.99 -19.36
C GLU A 298 -24.69 -1.98 -18.28
N LYS A 299 -25.26 -0.76 -18.33
CA LYS A 299 -25.09 0.25 -17.27
C LYS A 299 -25.84 -0.11 -15.98
N SER A 300 -25.85 -1.40 -15.62
CA SER A 300 -26.36 -1.86 -14.33
C SER A 300 -25.40 -1.48 -13.20
N ASP A 301 -25.92 -1.27 -12.00
CA ASP A 301 -25.10 -0.97 -10.82
C ASP A 301 -24.35 -2.20 -10.27
N GLU A 302 -24.68 -3.40 -10.74
CA GLU A 302 -24.11 -4.64 -10.27
C GLU A 302 -22.91 -5.09 -11.11
N PHE A 303 -21.89 -5.58 -10.42
CA PHE A 303 -20.69 -6.20 -11.00
C PHE A 303 -20.78 -7.73 -10.89
N PRO A 304 -21.19 -8.46 -11.93
CA PRO A 304 -21.54 -9.89 -11.84
C PRO A 304 -20.35 -10.76 -11.39
N HIS A 305 -19.12 -10.30 -11.60
CA HIS A 305 -17.91 -11.04 -11.22
C HIS A 305 -17.43 -10.77 -9.79
N PHE A 306 -18.06 -9.88 -9.03
CA PHE A 306 -17.74 -9.68 -7.61
C PHE A 306 -18.04 -10.90 -6.75
N LYS A 307 -18.96 -11.78 -7.19
CA LYS A 307 -19.18 -13.09 -6.56
C LYS A 307 -17.91 -13.95 -6.43
N LEU A 308 -16.83 -13.64 -7.19
CA LEU A 308 -15.55 -14.30 -7.04
C LEU A 308 -14.97 -14.15 -5.62
N PHE A 309 -15.19 -13.01 -4.96
CA PHE A 309 -14.72 -12.78 -3.60
C PHE A 309 -15.35 -13.72 -2.56
N ASP A 310 -16.56 -14.24 -2.84
CA ASP A 310 -17.28 -15.14 -1.96
C ASP A 310 -17.32 -16.59 -2.48
N SER A 311 -16.73 -16.84 -3.66
CA SER A 311 -16.78 -18.17 -4.32
C SER A 311 -15.98 -19.25 -3.59
N LYS A 312 -15.00 -18.85 -2.79
CA LYS A 312 -14.20 -19.73 -1.93
C LYS A 312 -13.89 -19.03 -0.62
N ASP A 313 -13.50 -19.82 0.37
CA ASP A 313 -13.02 -19.30 1.65
C ASP A 313 -11.55 -18.84 1.51
N TRP A 314 -11.38 -17.64 0.94
CA TRP A 314 -10.07 -17.02 0.73
C TRP A 314 -9.42 -16.61 2.06
N GLY A 315 -8.20 -17.07 2.32
CA GLY A 315 -7.40 -16.63 3.46
C GLY A 315 -6.45 -15.48 3.12
N LEU A 316 -6.10 -15.32 1.83
CA LEU A 316 -5.24 -14.25 1.32
C LEU A 316 -5.82 -13.67 0.02
N ILE A 317 -5.77 -12.36 -0.11
CA ILE A 317 -6.01 -11.67 -1.38
C ILE A 317 -4.77 -10.83 -1.70
N VAL A 318 -4.15 -11.08 -2.84
CA VAL A 318 -2.99 -10.35 -3.35
C VAL A 318 -3.47 -9.35 -4.40
N TYR A 319 -3.09 -8.11 -4.26
CA TYR A 319 -3.36 -7.02 -5.20
C TYR A 319 -2.05 -6.62 -5.88
N ASP A 320 -1.83 -7.13 -7.09
CA ASP A 320 -0.66 -6.79 -7.88
C ASP A 320 -0.85 -5.42 -8.55
N GLU A 321 0.20 -4.59 -8.54
CA GLU A 321 0.15 -3.18 -8.92
C GLU A 321 -1.01 -2.42 -8.24
N VAL A 322 -1.05 -2.49 -6.91
CA VAL A 322 -2.17 -1.99 -6.09
C VAL A 322 -2.48 -0.51 -6.31
N HIS A 323 -1.51 0.27 -6.80
CA HIS A 323 -1.72 1.68 -7.17
C HIS A 323 -2.71 1.85 -8.34
N LEU A 324 -2.91 0.82 -9.18
CA LEU A 324 -3.86 0.80 -10.30
C LEU A 324 -5.23 0.24 -9.91
N LEU A 325 -5.48 -0.04 -8.64
CA LEU A 325 -6.72 -0.67 -8.17
C LEU A 325 -7.96 0.17 -8.54
N PRO A 326 -8.93 -0.37 -9.31
CA PRO A 326 -10.11 0.40 -9.74
C PRO A 326 -11.06 0.73 -8.56
N ALA A 327 -11.71 1.90 -8.61
CA ALA A 327 -12.63 2.35 -7.57
C ALA A 327 -13.75 1.35 -7.21
N PRO A 328 -14.37 0.60 -8.16
CA PRO A 328 -15.34 -0.44 -7.80
C PRO A 328 -14.75 -1.57 -6.95
N VAL A 329 -13.49 -1.97 -7.22
CA VAL A 329 -12.80 -3.01 -6.45
C VAL A 329 -12.50 -2.52 -5.03
N PHE A 330 -12.20 -1.25 -4.83
CA PHE A 330 -12.08 -0.66 -3.49
C PHE A 330 -13.37 -0.84 -2.66
N ARG A 331 -14.54 -0.67 -3.26
CA ARG A 331 -15.82 -0.87 -2.57
C ARG A 331 -15.96 -2.29 -2.01
N VAL A 332 -15.65 -3.29 -2.82
CA VAL A 332 -15.69 -4.70 -2.37
C VAL A 332 -14.60 -4.96 -1.33
N THR A 333 -13.39 -4.44 -1.54
CA THR A 333 -12.31 -4.56 -0.55
C THR A 333 -12.71 -4.00 0.81
N ALA A 334 -13.54 -2.96 0.84
CA ALA A 334 -14.08 -2.42 2.09
C ALA A 334 -15.01 -3.41 2.83
N GLN A 335 -15.71 -4.28 2.10
CA GLN A 335 -16.59 -5.30 2.68
C GLN A 335 -15.84 -6.55 3.17
N ILE A 336 -14.74 -6.91 2.50
CA ILE A 336 -13.97 -8.13 2.80
C ILE A 336 -12.79 -7.88 3.77
N GLN A 337 -12.92 -6.94 4.68
CA GLN A 337 -11.84 -6.54 5.59
C GLN A 337 -11.40 -7.64 6.57
N ALA A 338 -12.19 -8.70 6.74
CA ALA A 338 -11.81 -9.85 7.54
C ALA A 338 -10.74 -10.75 6.88
N ARG A 339 -10.45 -10.58 5.60
CA ARG A 339 -9.44 -11.35 4.84
C ARG A 339 -8.06 -10.69 4.94
N ARG A 340 -6.98 -11.48 4.86
CA ARG A 340 -5.61 -10.94 4.73
C ARG A 340 -5.45 -10.30 3.34
N ARG A 341 -4.77 -9.16 3.27
CA ARG A 341 -4.64 -8.37 2.04
C ARG A 341 -3.19 -7.92 1.87
N LEU A 342 -2.57 -8.37 0.78
CA LEU A 342 -1.22 -8.00 0.40
C LEU A 342 -1.27 -7.14 -0.86
N GLY A 343 -0.89 -5.87 -0.76
CA GLY A 343 -0.65 -5.00 -1.91
C GLY A 343 0.80 -5.08 -2.35
N LEU A 344 1.03 -5.25 -3.65
CA LEU A 344 2.35 -5.22 -4.27
C LEU A 344 2.39 -4.06 -5.27
N THR A 345 3.45 -3.26 -5.24
CA THR A 345 3.60 -2.15 -6.18
C THR A 345 5.06 -1.72 -6.31
N ALA A 346 5.38 -1.03 -7.41
CA ALA A 346 6.65 -0.31 -7.52
C ALA A 346 6.58 1.09 -6.89
N THR A 347 5.39 1.69 -6.87
CA THR A 347 5.14 3.02 -6.30
C THR A 347 3.80 3.04 -5.59
N LEU A 348 3.65 3.85 -4.54
CA LEU A 348 2.36 4.07 -3.88
C LEU A 348 1.61 5.29 -4.41
N VAL A 349 2.21 6.03 -5.34
CA VAL A 349 1.59 7.21 -5.94
C VAL A 349 0.46 6.78 -6.88
N ARG A 350 -0.71 7.40 -6.75
CA ARG A 350 -1.87 7.16 -7.60
C ARG A 350 -2.23 8.43 -8.39
N GLU A 351 -2.58 8.27 -9.65
CA GLU A 351 -2.99 9.38 -10.51
C GLU A 351 -4.29 10.08 -10.02
N ASP A 352 -5.14 9.36 -9.28
CA ASP A 352 -6.41 9.85 -8.75
C ASP A 352 -6.31 10.43 -7.33
N GLY A 353 -5.12 10.45 -6.72
CA GLY A 353 -4.87 10.99 -5.37
C GLY A 353 -5.54 10.20 -4.25
N ARG A 354 -5.89 8.91 -4.47
CA ARG A 354 -6.61 8.06 -3.51
C ARG A 354 -5.71 7.08 -2.77
N GLU A 355 -4.49 7.47 -2.46
CA GLU A 355 -3.53 6.66 -1.67
C GLU A 355 -4.10 6.32 -0.28
N ALA A 356 -4.92 7.21 0.29
CA ALA A 356 -5.61 7.00 1.56
C ALA A 356 -6.54 5.77 1.54
N ASP A 357 -7.15 5.44 0.39
CA ASP A 357 -7.96 4.23 0.25
C ASP A 357 -7.09 2.97 0.30
N VAL A 358 -5.90 2.99 -0.29
CA VAL A 358 -4.94 1.87 -0.21
C VAL A 358 -4.53 1.66 1.25
N PHE A 359 -4.17 2.74 1.95
CA PHE A 359 -3.80 2.66 3.37
C PHE A 359 -4.92 2.08 4.24
N SER A 360 -6.16 2.55 4.07
CA SER A 360 -7.28 2.13 4.92
C SER A 360 -7.78 0.73 4.62
N LEU A 361 -7.83 0.34 3.35
CA LEU A 361 -8.50 -0.88 2.90
C LEU A 361 -7.55 -2.05 2.67
N ILE A 362 -6.36 -1.80 2.13
CA ILE A 362 -5.33 -2.83 1.97
C ILE A 362 -4.46 -2.88 3.22
N GLY A 363 -3.99 -1.74 3.67
CA GLY A 363 -3.18 -1.58 4.87
C GLY A 363 -2.00 -0.63 4.66
N PRO A 364 -1.25 -0.34 5.73
CA PRO A 364 -0.10 0.54 5.66
C PRO A 364 1.03 -0.05 4.82
N LYS A 365 1.94 0.82 4.37
CA LYS A 365 3.21 0.39 3.79
C LYS A 365 4.03 -0.35 4.85
N LYS A 366 4.25 -1.63 4.65
CA LYS A 366 4.95 -2.53 5.58
C LYS A 366 6.44 -2.63 5.29
N TYR A 367 6.80 -2.58 4.00
CA TYR A 367 8.16 -2.77 3.56
C TYR A 367 8.44 -1.98 2.29
N ASP A 368 9.65 -1.46 2.18
CA ASP A 368 10.10 -0.66 1.05
C ASP A 368 11.62 -0.81 0.90
N VAL A 369 12.10 -1.04 -0.32
CA VAL A 369 13.54 -1.13 -0.60
C VAL A 369 13.91 -0.12 -1.67
N PRO A 370 14.88 0.76 -1.40
CA PRO A 370 15.37 1.71 -2.40
C PRO A 370 15.97 1.01 -3.61
N TRP A 371 15.72 1.53 -4.81
CA TRP A 371 16.27 1.01 -6.07
C TRP A 371 17.77 0.77 -6.00
N ARG A 372 18.53 1.75 -5.52
CA ARG A 372 19.99 1.68 -5.46
C ARG A 372 20.53 0.55 -4.58
N GLU A 373 19.83 0.19 -3.54
CA GLU A 373 20.26 -0.93 -2.69
C GLU A 373 20.25 -2.23 -3.49
N LEU A 374 19.18 -2.47 -4.25
CA LEU A 374 19.05 -3.65 -5.08
C LEU A 374 20.00 -3.64 -6.27
N GLU A 375 20.23 -2.47 -6.87
CA GLU A 375 21.19 -2.25 -7.95
C GLU A 375 22.62 -2.54 -7.49
N THR A 376 23.03 -1.98 -6.34
CA THR A 376 24.37 -2.19 -5.77
C THR A 376 24.62 -3.68 -5.43
N LYS A 377 23.58 -4.42 -5.03
CA LYS A 377 23.63 -5.86 -4.79
C LYS A 377 23.54 -6.70 -6.08
N GLY A 378 23.39 -6.09 -7.25
CA GLY A 378 23.25 -6.76 -8.53
C GLY A 378 21.92 -7.53 -8.70
N TRP A 379 20.91 -7.20 -7.91
CA TRP A 379 19.60 -7.87 -7.95
C TRP A 379 18.68 -7.32 -9.04
N ILE A 380 18.87 -6.08 -9.44
CA ILE A 380 18.20 -5.42 -10.56
C ILE A 380 19.23 -4.81 -11.49
N ALA A 381 18.86 -4.57 -12.73
CA ALA A 381 19.75 -3.94 -13.71
C ALA A 381 20.11 -2.52 -13.30
N GLU A 382 21.34 -2.12 -13.63
CA GLU A 382 21.75 -0.73 -13.54
C GLU A 382 20.92 0.12 -14.51
N ALA A 383 20.41 1.25 -14.01
CA ALA A 383 19.64 2.17 -14.82
C ALA A 383 20.48 3.38 -15.21
N SER A 384 20.61 3.60 -16.52
CA SER A 384 21.16 4.84 -17.07
C SER A 384 20.02 5.66 -17.65
N CYS A 385 19.82 6.86 -17.16
CA CYS A 385 18.81 7.78 -17.65
C CYS A 385 19.49 8.95 -18.36
N THR A 386 19.15 9.15 -19.64
CA THR A 386 19.64 10.29 -20.42
C THR A 386 18.45 11.20 -20.74
N GLU A 387 18.49 12.43 -20.23
CA GLU A 387 17.51 13.46 -20.58
C GLU A 387 17.95 14.16 -21.88
N VAL A 388 17.11 14.04 -22.92
CA VAL A 388 17.32 14.78 -24.18
C VAL A 388 16.29 15.92 -24.23
N ARG A 389 16.76 17.15 -24.08
CA ARG A 389 15.91 18.35 -24.17
C ARG A 389 15.85 18.84 -25.61
N ILE A 390 14.68 18.76 -26.19
CA ILE A 390 14.41 19.27 -27.55
C ILE A 390 13.58 20.55 -27.38
N GLY A 391 14.08 21.65 -27.91
CA GLY A 391 13.33 22.92 -27.96
C GLY A 391 12.23 22.85 -29.01
N LEU A 392 11.02 23.30 -28.66
CA LEU A 392 9.98 23.57 -29.66
C LEU A 392 10.41 24.69 -30.58
N GLN A 393 10.07 24.58 -31.87
CA GLN A 393 10.25 25.67 -32.85
C GLN A 393 9.50 26.92 -32.38
N GLU A 394 10.02 28.11 -32.74
CA GLU A 394 9.49 29.38 -32.21
C GLU A 394 7.99 29.56 -32.49
N ASP A 395 7.53 29.14 -33.67
CA ASP A 395 6.13 29.22 -34.08
C ASP A 395 5.21 28.37 -33.19
N HIS A 396 5.63 27.18 -32.83
CA HIS A 396 4.88 26.26 -31.97
C HIS A 396 4.99 26.57 -30.47
N ARG A 397 5.99 27.35 -30.06
CA ARG A 397 6.24 27.67 -28.66
C ARG A 397 5.16 28.54 -28.03
N MET A 398 4.66 29.52 -28.80
CA MET A 398 3.56 30.39 -28.38
C MET A 398 2.24 29.59 -28.32
N GLU A 399 1.98 28.81 -29.36
CA GLU A 399 0.77 27.97 -29.42
C GLU A 399 0.73 26.94 -28.27
N TYR A 400 1.86 26.27 -27.98
CA TYR A 400 2.00 25.38 -26.85
C TYR A 400 1.80 26.08 -25.50
N ALA A 401 2.29 27.32 -25.33
CA ALA A 401 2.17 28.05 -24.06
C ALA A 401 0.72 28.35 -23.69
N VAL A 402 -0.13 28.66 -24.66
CA VAL A 402 -1.55 29.03 -24.47
C VAL A 402 -2.51 27.85 -24.63
N ALA A 403 -2.02 26.69 -25.10
CA ALA A 403 -2.86 25.51 -25.34
C ALA A 403 -3.38 24.90 -24.04
N GLU A 404 -4.61 24.37 -24.08
CA GLU A 404 -5.15 23.52 -23.01
C GLU A 404 -4.30 22.25 -22.85
N TRP A 405 -4.23 21.73 -21.62
CA TRP A 405 -3.38 20.59 -21.24
C TRP A 405 -3.49 19.40 -22.20
N ARG A 406 -4.71 19.05 -22.64
CA ARG A 406 -4.95 17.93 -23.57
C ARG A 406 -4.31 18.14 -24.96
N ASN A 407 -4.19 19.40 -25.41
CA ASN A 407 -3.61 19.73 -26.71
C ASN A 407 -2.09 19.87 -26.66
N LYS A 408 -1.50 20.07 -25.47
CA LYS A 408 -0.03 20.21 -25.30
C LYS A 408 0.74 18.97 -25.78
N TYR A 409 0.21 17.76 -25.53
CA TYR A 409 0.85 16.53 -26.02
C TYR A 409 0.90 16.47 -27.55
N ARG A 410 -0.18 16.85 -28.21
CA ARG A 410 -0.22 16.87 -29.67
C ARG A 410 0.79 17.88 -30.24
N LEU A 411 0.80 19.10 -29.73
CA LEU A 411 1.71 20.16 -30.17
C LEU A 411 3.19 19.86 -29.84
N ALA A 412 3.46 19.05 -28.84
CA ALA A 412 4.83 18.61 -28.51
C ALA A 412 5.30 17.42 -29.36
N SER A 413 4.40 16.74 -30.08
CA SER A 413 4.70 15.57 -30.92
C SER A 413 4.79 15.91 -32.42
N GLU A 414 4.34 17.08 -32.83
CA GLU A 414 4.47 17.67 -34.16
C GLU A 414 5.78 18.46 -34.31
#